data_71940c99bcbdf844d3a9d2fdb179e07b
#
_entry.id   71940c99bcbdf844d3a9d2fdb179e07b
#
_cell.length_a   1.000
_cell.length_b   1.000
_cell.length_c   1.000
_cell.angle_alpha   90.00
_cell.angle_beta   90.00
_cell.angle_gamma   90.00
#
_symmetry.space_group_name_H-M   'P 1'
#
loop_
_entity.id
_entity.type
_entity.pdbx_description
1 polymer ?
#
loop_
_entity_poly.entity_id
_entity_poly.type
_entity_poly.pdbx_seq_one_letter_code
_entity_poly.pdbx_strand_id
1 'polypeptide(L)'
;MGNHTLQNITVAAPGFLGLNTEESPIGGNPAFAAVADNCVIDKLGRVAARKGYEELTTNGSTVLGTSVGLESCFEFVSRTGVTTVFSAGNNKLFSGTTTLVECTLPSGYTINDNNWKVVSFNNDVYFFQTGHAPLESVGGSTTLTLLLSSGVNVPPEGNEVLAAFGQISDI
;
A
#
# COMPACT_ATOMS: atom_id res chain seq x y z
N MET A 1 -35.67 -32.15 -49.13
CA MET A 1 -34.32 -32.06 -48.55
C MET A 1 -33.90 -30.60 -48.59
N GLY A 2 -33.86 -29.96 -47.47
CA GLY A 2 -33.46 -28.54 -47.37
C GLY A 2 -31.97 -28.41 -47.57
N ASN A 3 -31.56 -27.57 -48.51
CA ASN A 3 -30.17 -27.24 -48.75
C ASN A 3 -29.70 -26.26 -47.63
N HIS A 4 -29.02 -26.82 -46.66
CA HIS A 4 -28.38 -26.00 -45.64
C HIS A 4 -27.06 -25.45 -46.22
N THR A 5 -27.08 -24.19 -46.66
CA THR A 5 -25.86 -23.46 -47.00
C THR A 5 -25.11 -23.16 -45.73
N LEU A 6 -23.94 -23.78 -45.56
CA LEU A 6 -23.02 -23.40 -44.50
C LEU A 6 -22.52 -21.96 -44.79
N GLN A 7 -22.93 -21.03 -43.95
CA GLN A 7 -22.34 -19.70 -43.95
C GLN A 7 -21.01 -19.74 -43.20
N ASN A 8 -19.94 -19.50 -43.94
CA ASN A 8 -18.64 -19.24 -43.31
C ASN A 8 -18.69 -17.83 -42.69
N ILE A 9 -18.77 -17.77 -41.40
CA ILE A 9 -18.60 -16.52 -40.63
C ILE A 9 -17.11 -16.38 -40.38
N THR A 10 -16.46 -15.46 -41.11
CA THR A 10 -15.09 -15.06 -40.77
C THR A 10 -15.15 -14.08 -39.61
N VAL A 11 -14.78 -14.53 -38.42
CA VAL A 11 -14.59 -13.64 -37.28
C VAL A 11 -13.20 -13.00 -37.41
N ALA A 12 -13.15 -11.81 -38.00
CA ALA A 12 -11.95 -10.99 -37.90
C ALA A 12 -11.92 -10.42 -36.47
N ALA A 13 -10.98 -10.90 -35.66
CA ALA A 13 -10.75 -10.35 -34.35
C ALA A 13 -9.74 -9.20 -34.46
N PRO A 14 -10.20 -7.93 -34.48
CA PRO A 14 -9.33 -6.75 -34.61
C PRO A 14 -8.50 -6.50 -33.33
N GLY A 15 -8.60 -7.38 -32.36
CA GLY A 15 -8.09 -7.18 -31.00
C GLY A 15 -9.15 -6.57 -30.09
N PHE A 16 -8.91 -6.63 -28.81
CA PHE A 16 -9.81 -6.03 -27.83
C PHE A 16 -9.50 -4.54 -27.64
N LEU A 17 -10.53 -3.72 -27.59
CA LEU A 17 -10.41 -2.29 -27.30
C LEU A 17 -10.38 -1.98 -25.81
N GLY A 18 -10.80 -2.92 -24.98
CA GLY A 18 -10.83 -2.77 -23.54
C GLY A 18 -11.84 -3.69 -22.85
N LEU A 19 -12.16 -3.39 -21.61
CA LEU A 19 -13.20 -4.03 -20.81
C LEU A 19 -14.45 -3.15 -20.84
N ASN A 20 -15.61 -3.74 -21.17
CA ASN A 20 -16.91 -3.09 -21.03
C ASN A 20 -17.81 -3.93 -20.14
N THR A 21 -18.12 -3.41 -18.96
CA THR A 21 -18.99 -4.05 -17.97
C THR A 21 -20.39 -3.44 -17.89
N GLU A 22 -20.67 -2.42 -18.72
CA GLU A 22 -21.94 -1.69 -18.70
C GLU A 22 -22.98 -2.33 -19.62
N GLU A 23 -22.53 -3.00 -20.68
CA GLU A 23 -23.41 -3.65 -21.66
C GLU A 23 -23.59 -5.13 -21.37
N SER A 24 -24.78 -5.65 -21.74
CA SER A 24 -25.04 -7.08 -21.65
C SER A 24 -24.11 -7.87 -22.60
N PRO A 25 -23.47 -8.96 -22.14
CA PRO A 25 -22.60 -9.78 -22.98
C PRO A 25 -23.30 -10.35 -24.23
N ILE A 26 -24.63 -10.44 -24.23
CA ILE A 26 -25.42 -11.04 -25.31
C ILE A 26 -25.60 -10.05 -26.50
N GLY A 27 -25.58 -8.77 -26.23
CA GLY A 27 -25.78 -7.72 -27.25
C GLY A 27 -24.60 -6.75 -27.38
N GLY A 28 -23.54 -6.97 -26.64
CA GLY A 28 -22.40 -6.09 -26.57
C GLY A 28 -21.51 -6.12 -27.82
N ASN A 29 -20.72 -5.07 -27.98
CA ASN A 29 -19.74 -4.98 -29.07
C ASN A 29 -18.63 -6.02 -28.87
N PRO A 30 -18.40 -6.95 -29.83
CA PRO A 30 -17.38 -8.00 -29.68
C PRO A 30 -15.94 -7.48 -29.64
N ALA A 31 -15.72 -6.18 -29.89
CA ALA A 31 -14.40 -5.56 -29.71
C ALA A 31 -14.03 -5.30 -28.24
N PHE A 32 -14.97 -5.48 -27.31
CA PHE A 32 -14.71 -5.34 -25.87
C PHE A 32 -14.82 -6.68 -25.16
N ALA A 33 -13.97 -6.87 -24.16
CA ALA A 33 -14.10 -8.00 -23.27
C ALA A 33 -15.17 -7.72 -22.21
N ALA A 34 -16.05 -8.69 -21.94
CA ALA A 34 -17.02 -8.61 -20.85
C ALA A 34 -16.37 -9.00 -19.49
N VAL A 35 -15.35 -9.86 -19.54
CA VAL A 35 -14.56 -10.31 -18.40
C VAL A 35 -13.09 -10.33 -18.79
N ALA A 36 -12.23 -9.79 -17.94
CA ALA A 36 -10.78 -9.72 -18.15
C ALA A 36 -10.04 -10.00 -16.85
N ASP A 37 -10.12 -11.24 -16.38
CA ASP A 37 -9.47 -11.66 -15.14
C ASP A 37 -8.01 -12.05 -15.40
N ASN A 38 -7.11 -11.47 -14.60
CA ASN A 38 -5.68 -11.79 -14.61
C ASN A 38 -4.98 -11.60 -15.97
N CYS A 39 -5.53 -10.73 -16.83
CA CYS A 39 -4.96 -10.41 -18.13
C CYS A 39 -4.73 -8.90 -18.29
N VAL A 40 -3.91 -8.57 -19.26
CA VAL A 40 -3.62 -7.21 -19.71
C VAL A 40 -3.94 -7.14 -21.19
N ILE A 41 -4.63 -6.08 -21.61
CA ILE A 41 -4.89 -5.77 -23.02
C ILE A 41 -3.91 -4.65 -23.40
N ASP A 42 -3.04 -4.89 -24.37
CA ASP A 42 -2.08 -3.89 -24.82
C ASP A 42 -2.74 -2.87 -25.76
N LYS A 43 -1.98 -1.83 -26.13
CA LYS A 43 -2.46 -0.77 -27.04
C LYS A 43 -2.83 -1.26 -28.44
N LEU A 44 -2.43 -2.47 -28.81
CA LEU A 44 -2.74 -3.12 -30.07
C LEU A 44 -3.92 -4.09 -29.95
N GLY A 45 -4.57 -4.15 -28.78
CA GLY A 45 -5.68 -5.04 -28.49
C GLY A 45 -5.30 -6.50 -28.28
N ARG A 46 -4.01 -6.80 -28.08
CA ARG A 46 -3.57 -8.17 -27.78
C ARG A 46 -3.75 -8.46 -26.30
N VAL A 47 -4.28 -9.64 -26.02
CA VAL A 47 -4.45 -10.14 -24.65
C VAL A 47 -3.19 -10.88 -24.24
N ALA A 48 -2.63 -10.51 -23.10
CA ALA A 48 -1.50 -11.19 -22.47
C ALA A 48 -1.86 -11.53 -21.02
N ALA A 49 -1.25 -12.57 -20.47
CA ALA A 49 -1.31 -12.83 -19.05
C ALA A 49 -0.71 -11.65 -18.28
N ARG A 50 -1.35 -11.25 -17.20
CA ARG A 50 -0.75 -10.29 -16.26
C ARG A 50 0.57 -10.86 -15.77
N LYS A 51 1.61 -10.04 -15.76
CA LYS A 51 2.87 -10.44 -15.16
C LYS A 51 2.62 -10.78 -13.70
N GLY A 52 3.12 -11.93 -13.27
CA GLY A 52 3.17 -12.28 -11.87
C GLY A 52 3.98 -11.25 -11.08
N TYR A 53 3.83 -11.27 -9.80
CA TYR A 53 4.71 -10.55 -8.88
C TYR A 53 5.50 -11.59 -8.09
N GLU A 54 6.70 -11.23 -7.74
CA GLU A 54 7.57 -12.01 -6.89
C GLU A 54 7.70 -11.29 -5.54
N GLU A 55 7.77 -12.05 -4.47
CA GLU A 55 7.99 -11.48 -3.15
C GLU A 55 9.38 -10.85 -3.10
N LEU A 56 9.44 -9.56 -2.77
CA LEU A 56 10.71 -8.83 -2.65
C LEU A 56 11.46 -9.19 -1.37
N THR A 57 10.72 -9.55 -0.33
CA THR A 57 11.29 -9.82 0.99
C THR A 57 11.68 -11.28 1.15
N THR A 58 12.82 -11.54 1.76
CA THR A 58 13.31 -12.91 2.03
C THR A 58 12.66 -13.55 3.26
N ASN A 59 12.04 -12.75 4.13
CA ASN A 59 11.45 -13.19 5.39
C ASN A 59 10.02 -12.71 5.61
N GLY A 60 9.36 -12.18 4.58
CA GLY A 60 8.02 -11.59 4.69
C GLY A 60 7.01 -12.56 5.25
N SER A 61 6.93 -13.78 4.72
CA SER A 61 6.02 -14.82 5.21
C SER A 61 6.26 -15.25 6.66
N THR A 62 7.49 -15.11 7.14
CA THR A 62 7.87 -15.45 8.52
C THR A 62 7.46 -14.35 9.51
N VAL A 63 7.69 -13.08 9.17
CA VAL A 63 7.47 -11.96 10.10
C VAL A 63 6.08 -11.35 10.00
N LEU A 64 5.47 -11.38 8.81
CA LEU A 64 4.11 -10.89 8.58
C LEU A 64 3.06 -11.99 8.81
N GLY A 65 3.40 -13.23 8.57
CA GLY A 65 2.48 -14.36 8.52
C GLY A 65 2.07 -14.70 7.08
N THR A 66 1.58 -15.91 6.90
CA THR A 66 1.14 -16.42 5.60
C THR A 66 -0.10 -15.65 5.13
N SER A 67 -0.08 -15.16 3.91
CA SER A 67 -1.18 -14.41 3.27
C SER A 67 -1.46 -13.02 3.87
N VAL A 68 -0.55 -12.46 4.64
CA VAL A 68 -0.63 -11.08 5.13
C VAL A 68 0.32 -10.19 4.32
N GLY A 69 -0.20 -9.11 3.75
CA GLY A 69 0.57 -8.13 3.00
C GLY A 69 0.98 -6.92 3.84
N LEU A 70 1.86 -6.13 3.28
CA LEU A 70 2.13 -4.77 3.78
C LEU A 70 1.00 -3.84 3.30
N GLU A 71 0.49 -3.02 4.19
CA GLU A 71 -0.62 -2.10 3.93
C GLU A 71 -0.15 -0.66 3.74
N SER A 72 0.97 -0.31 4.34
CA SER A 72 1.61 0.99 4.12
C SER A 72 3.12 0.85 3.99
N CYS A 73 3.71 1.75 3.21
CA CYS A 73 5.15 1.79 2.95
C CYS A 73 5.60 3.24 2.81
N PHE A 74 6.75 3.55 3.39
CA PHE A 74 7.34 4.88 3.36
C PHE A 74 8.86 4.79 3.21
N GLU A 75 9.41 5.57 2.28
CA GLU A 75 10.84 5.70 2.07
C GLU A 75 11.38 6.92 2.83
N PHE A 76 12.41 6.71 3.61
CA PHE A 76 13.18 7.73 4.30
C PHE A 76 14.60 7.79 3.77
N VAL A 77 15.06 8.98 3.46
CA VAL A 77 16.46 9.23 3.10
C VAL A 77 17.10 10.12 4.15
N SER A 78 18.10 9.60 4.84
CA SER A 78 18.84 10.32 5.86
C SER A 78 19.71 11.44 5.25
N ARG A 79 20.20 12.37 6.05
CA ARG A 79 21.15 13.41 5.63
C ARG A 79 22.44 12.85 5.05
N THR A 80 22.80 11.63 5.40
CA THR A 80 23.98 10.93 4.86
C THR A 80 23.72 10.18 3.56
N GLY A 81 22.48 10.27 3.04
CA GLY A 81 22.07 9.58 1.82
C GLY A 81 21.71 8.09 2.02
N VAL A 82 21.62 7.61 3.26
CA VAL A 82 21.17 6.25 3.54
C VAL A 82 19.66 6.19 3.41
N THR A 83 19.20 5.30 2.56
CA THR A 83 17.75 5.02 2.37
C THR A 83 17.30 3.92 3.30
N THR A 84 16.23 4.19 4.04
CA THR A 84 15.53 3.22 4.88
C THR A 84 14.08 3.16 4.44
N VAL A 85 13.52 1.98 4.25
CA VAL A 85 12.09 1.80 3.97
C VAL A 85 11.41 1.31 5.22
N PHE A 86 10.39 2.05 5.65
CA PHE A 86 9.48 1.64 6.71
C PHE A 86 8.20 1.10 6.11
N SER A 87 7.65 0.06 6.72
CA SER A 87 6.41 -0.55 6.28
C SER A 87 5.57 -1.03 7.45
N ALA A 88 4.27 -1.13 7.26
CA ALA A 88 3.34 -1.64 8.27
C ALA A 88 2.50 -2.77 7.69
N GLY A 89 2.29 -3.79 8.51
CA GLY A 89 1.47 -4.95 8.21
C GLY A 89 1.36 -5.85 9.43
N ASN A 90 0.28 -6.61 9.54
CA ASN A 90 0.02 -7.50 10.66
C ASN A 90 0.14 -6.83 12.05
N ASN A 91 -0.35 -5.60 12.17
CA ASN A 91 -0.26 -4.77 13.38
C ASN A 91 1.17 -4.57 13.89
N LYS A 92 2.11 -4.48 12.98
CA LYS A 92 3.53 -4.26 13.26
C LYS A 92 4.12 -3.22 12.33
N LEU A 93 5.18 -2.60 12.77
CA LEU A 93 6.02 -1.73 11.96
C LEU A 93 7.35 -2.43 11.68
N PHE A 94 7.80 -2.31 10.45
CA PHE A 94 9.04 -2.91 9.97
C PHE A 94 9.93 -1.87 9.32
N SER A 95 11.21 -2.14 9.36
CA SER A 95 12.25 -1.44 8.60
C SER A 95 12.96 -2.42 7.68
N GLY A 96 13.33 -1.96 6.50
CA GLY A 96 14.07 -2.74 5.51
C GLY A 96 13.29 -3.00 4.23
N THR A 97 13.99 -3.51 3.22
CA THR A 97 13.43 -3.82 1.89
C THR A 97 13.44 -5.32 1.61
N THR A 98 14.61 -5.90 1.54
CA THR A 98 14.80 -7.32 1.24
C THR A 98 14.58 -8.20 2.48
N THR A 99 15.01 -7.72 3.64
CA THR A 99 14.78 -8.35 4.94
C THR A 99 14.04 -7.37 5.83
N LEU A 100 12.86 -7.75 6.28
CA LEU A 100 12.07 -6.94 7.20
C LEU A 100 12.56 -7.16 8.63
N VAL A 101 12.87 -6.07 9.30
CA VAL A 101 13.24 -6.03 10.72
C VAL A 101 12.09 -5.35 11.47
N GLU A 102 11.49 -6.05 12.43
CA GLU A 102 10.43 -5.49 13.25
C GLU A 102 10.98 -4.32 14.08
N CYS A 103 10.28 -3.20 14.04
CA CYS A 103 10.63 -2.04 14.85
C CYS A 103 10.31 -2.29 16.32
N THR A 104 11.23 -1.89 17.18
CA THR A 104 11.01 -1.96 18.63
C THR A 104 10.12 -0.80 19.06
N LEU A 105 8.97 -1.12 19.63
CA LEU A 105 8.00 -0.14 20.12
C LEU A 105 8.29 0.25 21.57
N PRO A 106 7.83 1.43 22.01
CA PRO A 106 7.85 1.81 23.42
C PRO A 106 7.09 0.81 24.28
N SER A 107 7.51 0.65 25.53
CA SER A 107 6.87 -0.26 26.48
C SER A 107 5.38 0.07 26.64
N GLY A 108 4.53 -0.95 26.50
CA GLY A 108 3.07 -0.82 26.59
C GLY A 108 2.37 -0.22 25.37
N TYR A 109 3.11 0.13 24.31
CA TYR A 109 2.51 0.59 23.06
C TYR A 109 2.00 -0.60 22.26
N THR A 110 0.76 -0.51 21.78
CA THR A 110 0.13 -1.55 20.95
C THR A 110 -0.33 -0.95 19.63
N ILE A 111 -0.18 -1.70 18.55
CA ILE A 111 -0.65 -1.32 17.21
C ILE A 111 -1.91 -2.13 16.92
N ASN A 112 -3.00 -1.46 16.55
CA ASN A 112 -4.27 -2.10 16.24
C ASN A 112 -4.67 -1.98 14.76
N ASP A 113 -3.90 -1.21 13.99
CA ASP A 113 -4.16 -0.97 12.57
C ASP A 113 -2.83 -0.73 11.85
N ASN A 114 -2.81 -0.91 10.53
CA ASN A 114 -1.61 -0.74 9.71
C ASN A 114 -1.66 0.52 8.84
N ASN A 115 -2.72 1.33 8.94
CA ASN A 115 -2.89 2.56 8.17
C ASN A 115 -2.15 3.74 8.80
N TRP A 116 -0.85 3.78 8.63
CA TRP A 116 0.00 4.82 9.15
C TRP A 116 0.14 6.00 8.18
N LYS A 117 0.20 7.20 8.73
CA LYS A 117 0.69 8.40 8.05
C LYS A 117 2.10 8.67 8.54
N VAL A 118 3.03 8.73 7.62
CA VAL A 118 4.45 8.85 7.94
C VAL A 118 5.01 10.11 7.29
N VAL A 119 5.78 10.87 8.04
CA VAL A 119 6.41 12.12 7.59
C VAL A 119 7.87 12.11 8.04
N SER A 120 8.77 12.53 7.16
CA SER A 120 10.16 12.79 7.53
C SER A 120 10.37 14.28 7.74
N PHE A 121 11.01 14.63 8.84
CA PHE A 121 11.38 16.01 9.16
C PHE A 121 12.68 16.03 9.95
N ASN A 122 13.57 16.94 9.59
CA ASN A 122 14.85 17.17 10.29
C ASN A 122 15.73 15.92 10.51
N ASN A 123 15.73 14.99 9.55
CA ASN A 123 16.44 13.70 9.60
C ASN A 123 15.81 12.64 10.50
N ASP A 124 14.60 12.86 10.98
CA ASP A 124 13.84 11.92 11.78
C ASP A 124 12.54 11.53 11.05
N VAL A 125 11.93 10.43 11.45
CA VAL A 125 10.69 9.92 10.88
C VAL A 125 9.62 9.87 11.93
N TYR A 126 8.47 10.42 11.63
CA TYR A 126 7.32 10.53 12.53
C TYR A 126 6.17 9.70 12.00
N PHE A 127 5.61 8.87 12.85
CA PHE A 127 4.50 7.97 12.53
C PHE A 127 3.26 8.41 13.27
N PHE A 128 2.17 8.58 12.52
CA PHE A 128 0.89 9.03 13.05
C PHE A 128 -0.20 8.01 12.72
N GLN A 129 -1.00 7.70 13.70
CA GLN A 129 -2.20 6.88 13.54
C GLN A 129 -3.31 7.42 14.42
N THR A 130 -4.54 7.37 13.94
CA THR A 130 -5.71 7.80 14.73
C THR A 130 -5.85 6.95 15.99
N GLY A 131 -6.03 7.59 17.14
CA GLY A 131 -6.21 6.92 18.43
C GLY A 131 -4.92 6.44 19.09
N HIS A 132 -3.75 6.77 18.52
CA HIS A 132 -2.45 6.39 19.08
C HIS A 132 -1.55 7.61 19.27
N ALA A 133 -0.71 7.57 20.28
CA ALA A 133 0.33 8.57 20.45
C ALA A 133 1.32 8.48 19.28
N PRO A 134 1.79 9.61 18.74
CA PRO A 134 2.77 9.61 17.66
C PRO A 134 4.08 8.95 18.07
N LEU A 135 4.70 8.26 17.12
CA LEU A 135 6.01 7.64 17.29
C LEU A 135 7.06 8.40 16.49
N GLU A 136 8.29 8.37 16.98
CA GLU A 136 9.46 8.94 16.34
C GLU A 136 10.55 7.89 16.16
N SER A 137 11.16 7.90 14.97
CA SER A 137 12.39 7.18 14.66
C SER A 137 13.50 8.19 14.41
N VAL A 138 14.45 8.27 15.30
CA VAL A 138 15.58 9.19 15.18
C VAL A 138 16.57 8.65 14.15
N GLY A 139 16.84 9.44 13.12
CA GLY A 139 17.78 9.10 12.04
C GLY A 139 17.43 7.84 11.24
N GLY A 140 16.17 7.37 11.27
CA GLY A 140 15.77 6.13 10.61
C GLY A 140 16.06 4.86 11.43
N SER A 141 16.20 4.99 12.75
CA SER A 141 16.41 3.87 13.67
C SER A 141 15.22 2.90 13.70
N THR A 142 15.49 1.62 13.92
CA THR A 142 14.45 0.60 14.17
C THR A 142 13.84 0.67 15.57
N THR A 143 14.44 1.41 16.49
CA THR A 143 13.87 1.68 17.81
C THR A 143 13.03 2.94 17.75
N LEU A 144 11.74 2.79 18.01
CA LEU A 144 10.78 3.89 18.02
C LEU A 144 10.57 4.41 19.43
N THR A 145 10.41 5.70 19.56
CA THR A 145 10.11 6.39 20.82
C THR A 145 8.79 7.12 20.68
N LEU A 146 8.14 7.40 21.81
CA LEU A 146 6.97 8.28 21.82
C LEU A 146 7.42 9.71 21.52
N LEU A 147 6.75 10.35 20.59
CA LEU A 147 6.89 11.78 20.40
C LEU A 147 6.17 12.50 21.56
N LEU A 148 6.91 12.69 22.64
CA LEU A 148 6.43 13.44 23.78
C LEU A 148 6.79 14.89 23.59
N SER A 149 5.81 15.78 23.40
CA SER A 149 6.06 17.19 23.59
C SER A 149 6.32 17.45 25.07
N SER A 150 7.53 17.84 25.42
CA SER A 150 7.85 18.24 26.78
C SER A 150 6.96 19.43 27.16
N GLY A 151 5.94 19.18 27.98
CA GLY A 151 5.05 20.22 28.52
C GLY A 151 3.61 20.22 28.03
N VAL A 152 3.21 19.34 27.10
CA VAL A 152 1.80 19.16 26.75
C VAL A 152 1.30 17.86 27.39
N ASN A 153 0.37 17.99 28.32
CA ASN A 153 -0.45 16.85 28.75
C ASN A 153 -1.23 16.37 27.54
N VAL A 154 -0.89 15.23 26.98
CA VAL A 154 -1.71 14.57 25.98
C VAL A 154 -2.95 14.05 26.70
N PRO A 155 -4.14 14.58 26.44
CA PRO A 155 -5.36 14.03 27.02
C PRO A 155 -5.56 12.58 26.60
N PRO A 156 -6.19 11.75 27.42
CA PRO A 156 -6.28 10.31 27.19
C PRO A 156 -7.26 9.89 26.09
N GLU A 157 -7.87 10.83 25.37
CA GLU A 157 -8.86 10.54 24.33
C GLU A 157 -8.55 11.24 22.98
N GLY A 158 -8.03 10.53 22.12
CA GLY A 158 -8.18 10.29 20.69
C GLY A 158 -8.26 11.42 19.67
N ASN A 159 -8.35 12.72 20.00
CA ASN A 159 -8.61 13.77 18.98
C ASN A 159 -7.62 14.94 18.93
N GLU A 160 -6.45 14.86 19.55
CA GLU A 160 -5.70 16.07 19.90
C GLU A 160 -4.31 16.23 19.31
N VAL A 161 -3.97 15.43 18.31
CA VAL A 161 -2.70 15.64 17.56
C VAL A 161 -2.70 16.99 16.83
N LEU A 162 -3.88 17.56 16.54
CA LEU A 162 -4.00 18.87 15.90
C LEU A 162 -3.82 20.04 16.87
N ALA A 163 -4.02 19.85 18.17
CA ALA A 163 -3.86 20.93 19.15
C ALA A 163 -2.39 21.21 19.51
N ALA A 164 -1.52 20.20 19.42
CA ALA A 164 -0.10 20.36 19.71
C ALA A 164 0.65 21.25 18.68
N PHE A 165 0.16 21.31 17.44
CA PHE A 165 0.74 22.16 16.40
C PHE A 165 0.14 23.59 16.35
N GLY A 166 -0.98 23.81 17.02
CA GLY A 166 -1.66 25.12 17.01
C GLY A 166 -1.15 26.12 18.03
N GLN A 167 -0.29 25.75 18.96
CA GLN A 167 0.20 26.66 20.04
C GLN A 167 1.60 27.21 19.84
N ILE A 168 2.19 27.09 18.66
CA ILE A 168 3.52 27.72 18.37
C ILE A 168 3.38 29.13 17.81
N SER A 169 2.18 29.71 17.75
CA SER A 169 1.96 31.02 17.13
C SER A 169 1.95 32.23 18.07
N ASP A 170 2.24 32.05 19.37
CA ASP A 170 2.30 33.17 20.31
C ASP A 170 3.66 33.24 21.03
N ILE A 171 4.71 33.59 20.29
CA ILE A 171 5.92 34.22 20.80
C ILE A 171 6.31 35.36 19.87
#